data_d623f6c5cf9943be70124eb763395194
#
_entry.id   d623f6c5cf9943be70124eb763395194
#
_cell.length_a   1.000
_cell.length_b   1.000
_cell.length_c   1.000
_cell.angle_alpha   90.00
_cell.angle_beta   90.00
_cell.angle_gamma   90.00
#
_symmetry.space_group_name_H-M   'P 1'
#
loop_
_entity.id
_entity.type
_entity.pdbx_description
1 polymer ?
#
loop_
_entity_poly.entity_id
_entity_poly.type
_entity_poly.pdbx_seq_one_letter_code
_entity_poly.pdbx_strand_id
1 'polypeptide(L)'
;NAPNSEEVVAADIVRTHFYELYNWQNNAKIADLGNIKYGVTEKDTHFAVRMVITSLLRQGVVPIIIGGEHKISYGQFAGHSRVQDMINVVMFDQKVDLFTTANEKTESSFLYEMLTRQPHLSNYTHVGYQRYLVDPSMVDTLEKLHFECVSLGNVREQIKDVEPLLRNATMVSFDMSVIRAADAPAVSKATPNGLFGEEACRISRYAGMSDDVRSIGFYQFEANYDYKSRTAQLLAQMVWYFIEGFYGRKHDEPALNNPVSYTHLTLPTSYPV
;
A
#
# COMPACT_ATOMS: atom_id res chain seq x y z
N ASN A 1 -8.27 13.80 -22.40
CA ASN A 1 -6.81 13.77 -22.39
C ASN A 1 -6.41 12.36 -22.78
N ALA A 2 -5.58 12.23 -23.82
CA ALA A 2 -5.04 10.95 -24.23
C ALA A 2 -4.27 10.31 -23.07
N PRO A 3 -4.28 8.98 -22.91
CA PRO A 3 -3.53 8.31 -21.87
C PRO A 3 -2.06 8.70 -22.01
N ASN A 4 -1.44 9.15 -20.93
CA ASN A 4 -0.04 9.49 -20.91
C ASN A 4 0.77 8.25 -21.29
N SER A 5 1.41 8.27 -22.46
CA SER A 5 2.40 7.26 -22.87
C SER A 5 3.55 7.13 -21.86
N GLU A 6 3.66 8.08 -20.96
CA GLU A 6 4.67 8.25 -19.92
C GLU A 6 4.54 7.23 -18.76
N GLU A 7 3.32 6.83 -18.38
CA GLU A 7 3.13 5.88 -17.28
C GLU A 7 3.44 4.44 -17.67
N VAL A 8 3.28 4.09 -18.93
CA VAL A 8 3.75 2.79 -19.47
C VAL A 8 5.27 2.72 -19.40
N VAL A 9 5.93 3.81 -19.71
CA VAL A 9 7.39 3.94 -19.60
C VAL A 9 7.85 3.85 -18.14
N ALA A 10 7.08 4.38 -17.19
CA ALA A 10 7.41 4.33 -15.76
C ALA A 10 7.54 2.89 -15.24
N ALA A 11 6.55 2.04 -15.53
CA ALA A 11 6.59 0.64 -15.11
C ALA A 11 7.75 -0.13 -15.79
N ASP A 12 8.05 0.16 -17.05
CA ASP A 12 9.14 -0.50 -17.80
C ASP A 12 10.52 -0.14 -17.23
N ILE A 13 10.73 1.10 -16.79
CA ILE A 13 11.97 1.52 -16.12
C ILE A 13 12.13 0.78 -14.78
N VAL A 14 11.07 0.67 -13.99
CA VAL A 14 11.11 -0.09 -12.73
C VAL A 14 11.43 -1.57 -12.99
N ARG A 15 10.84 -2.19 -14.03
CA ARG A 15 11.16 -3.57 -14.43
C ARG A 15 12.63 -3.75 -14.74
N THR A 16 13.20 -2.84 -15.53
CA THR A 16 14.62 -2.90 -15.88
C THR A 16 15.48 -3.00 -14.64
N HIS A 17 15.26 -2.11 -13.66
CA HIS A 17 16.03 -2.16 -12.42
C HIS A 17 15.69 -3.32 -11.51
N PHE A 18 14.43 -3.77 -11.50
CA PHE A 18 14.04 -4.93 -10.71
C PHE A 18 14.71 -6.22 -11.21
N TYR A 19 14.82 -6.41 -12.52
CA TYR A 19 15.46 -7.60 -13.10
C TYR A 19 16.99 -7.61 -12.98
N GLU A 20 17.60 -6.48 -12.62
CA GLU A 20 19.02 -6.39 -12.28
C GLU A 20 19.31 -6.88 -10.83
N LEU A 21 18.27 -7.00 -9.98
CA LEU A 21 18.44 -7.41 -8.58
C LEU A 21 18.58 -8.92 -8.47
N TYR A 22 19.43 -9.35 -7.54
CA TYR A 22 19.62 -10.79 -7.29
C TYR A 22 18.41 -11.38 -6.56
N ASN A 23 17.96 -12.55 -7.04
CA ASN A 23 16.94 -13.34 -6.37
C ASN A 23 17.59 -14.25 -5.32
N TRP A 24 17.28 -14.01 -4.05
CA TRP A 24 17.73 -14.82 -2.92
C TRP A 24 16.74 -15.93 -2.54
N GLN A 25 15.56 -15.91 -3.16
CA GLN A 25 14.48 -16.86 -2.88
C GLN A 25 14.45 -17.96 -3.96
N ASN A 26 15.15 -19.06 -3.73
CA ASN A 26 15.31 -20.13 -4.72
C ASN A 26 14.01 -20.70 -5.31
N ASN A 27 12.88 -20.54 -4.60
CA ASN A 27 11.57 -21.04 -5.01
C ASN A 27 10.55 -19.93 -5.30
N ALA A 28 10.98 -18.67 -5.46
CA ALA A 28 10.07 -17.57 -5.71
C ALA A 28 9.34 -17.74 -7.04
N LYS A 29 8.01 -17.77 -6.97
CA LYS A 29 7.13 -17.81 -8.15
C LYS A 29 6.65 -16.39 -8.40
N ILE A 30 7.33 -15.67 -9.28
CA ILE A 30 7.02 -14.31 -9.68
C ILE A 30 6.66 -14.34 -11.16
N ALA A 31 5.54 -13.71 -11.51
CA ALA A 31 5.11 -13.54 -12.88
C ALA A 31 4.88 -12.06 -13.18
N ASP A 32 5.53 -11.55 -14.22
CA ASP A 32 5.23 -10.23 -14.77
C ASP A 32 4.07 -10.37 -15.77
N LEU A 33 2.98 -9.69 -15.46
CA LEU A 33 1.76 -9.73 -16.28
C LEU A 33 1.70 -8.60 -17.30
N GLY A 34 2.76 -7.80 -17.40
CA GLY A 34 2.81 -6.64 -18.27
C GLY A 34 1.97 -5.46 -17.75
N ASN A 35 1.54 -4.60 -18.68
CA ASN A 35 0.91 -3.34 -18.37
C ASN A 35 -0.60 -3.39 -18.61
N ILE A 36 -1.38 -2.85 -17.68
CA ILE A 36 -2.80 -2.57 -17.91
C ILE A 36 -2.88 -1.33 -18.81
N LYS A 37 -3.57 -1.46 -19.92
CA LYS A 37 -3.81 -0.32 -20.81
C LYS A 37 -4.82 0.65 -20.19
N TYR A 38 -4.53 1.95 -20.32
CA TYR A 38 -5.47 2.98 -19.92
C TYR A 38 -6.76 2.87 -20.74
N GLY A 39 -7.89 3.04 -20.06
CA GLY A 39 -9.18 3.16 -20.70
C GLY A 39 -9.37 4.54 -21.34
N VAL A 40 -10.46 4.71 -22.08
CA VAL A 40 -10.84 6.01 -22.65
C VAL A 40 -11.17 7.02 -21.54
N THR A 41 -11.74 6.53 -20.44
CA THR A 41 -12.03 7.32 -19.25
C THR A 41 -11.29 6.76 -18.04
N GLU A 42 -11.16 7.58 -17.00
CA GLU A 42 -10.63 7.14 -15.72
C GLU A 42 -11.40 5.95 -15.13
N LYS A 43 -12.73 5.97 -15.27
CA LYS A 43 -13.60 4.87 -14.84
C LYS A 43 -13.30 3.56 -15.57
N ASP A 44 -12.95 3.62 -16.84
CA ASP A 44 -12.56 2.43 -17.61
C ASP A 44 -11.23 1.85 -17.08
N THR A 45 -10.28 2.73 -16.72
CA THR A 45 -9.01 2.31 -16.12
C THR A 45 -9.25 1.66 -14.76
N HIS A 46 -10.04 2.28 -13.87
CA HIS A 46 -10.42 1.68 -12.60
C HIS A 46 -11.13 0.34 -12.76
N PHE A 47 -11.98 0.23 -13.77
CA PHE A 47 -12.66 -1.02 -14.09
C PHE A 47 -11.64 -2.10 -14.52
N ALA A 48 -10.69 -1.78 -15.39
CA ALA A 48 -9.65 -2.71 -15.84
C ALA A 48 -8.79 -3.20 -14.66
N VAL A 49 -8.32 -2.27 -13.81
CA VAL A 49 -7.57 -2.61 -12.58
C VAL A 49 -8.39 -3.53 -11.69
N ARG A 50 -9.66 -3.17 -11.42
CA ARG A 50 -10.57 -4.00 -10.62
C ARG A 50 -10.68 -5.42 -11.15
N MET A 51 -10.86 -5.58 -12.48
CA MET A 51 -11.02 -6.91 -13.10
C MET A 51 -9.78 -7.77 -12.95
N VAL A 52 -8.60 -7.19 -13.19
CA VAL A 52 -7.32 -7.89 -13.04
C VAL A 52 -7.11 -8.31 -11.59
N ILE A 53 -7.26 -7.37 -10.65
CA ILE A 53 -7.07 -7.64 -9.20
C ILE A 53 -8.06 -8.72 -8.74
N THR A 54 -9.35 -8.62 -9.10
CA THR A 54 -10.35 -9.65 -8.75
C THR A 54 -9.93 -11.04 -9.26
N SER A 55 -9.46 -11.11 -10.51
CA SER A 55 -9.03 -12.38 -11.09
C SER A 55 -7.85 -13.01 -10.38
N LEU A 56 -6.82 -12.18 -10.03
CA LEU A 56 -5.62 -12.65 -9.35
C LEU A 56 -5.92 -13.08 -7.91
N LEU A 57 -6.68 -12.29 -7.17
CA LEU A 57 -7.07 -12.62 -5.80
C LEU A 57 -7.86 -13.93 -5.70
N ARG A 58 -8.76 -14.20 -6.66
CA ARG A 58 -9.51 -15.47 -6.74
C ARG A 58 -8.61 -16.69 -6.96
N GLN A 59 -7.45 -16.48 -7.56
CA GLN A 59 -6.44 -17.53 -7.80
C GLN A 59 -5.43 -17.64 -6.65
N GLY A 60 -5.57 -16.86 -5.57
CA GLY A 60 -4.62 -16.84 -4.46
C GLY A 60 -3.29 -16.14 -4.81
N VAL A 61 -3.26 -15.37 -5.90
CA VAL A 61 -2.08 -14.61 -6.31
C VAL A 61 -2.09 -13.27 -5.59
N VAL A 62 -0.93 -12.83 -5.11
CA VAL A 62 -0.73 -11.52 -4.48
C VAL A 62 -0.22 -10.52 -5.53
N PRO A 63 -1.07 -9.61 -6.04
CA PRO A 63 -0.65 -8.62 -7.02
C PRO A 63 0.21 -7.52 -6.39
N ILE A 64 1.27 -7.14 -7.12
CA ILE A 64 2.04 -5.93 -6.89
C ILE A 64 1.72 -4.99 -8.05
N ILE A 65 1.17 -3.81 -7.74
CA ILE A 65 0.75 -2.81 -8.72
C ILE A 65 1.79 -1.70 -8.73
N ILE A 66 2.22 -1.28 -9.91
CA ILE A 66 3.22 -0.22 -10.06
C ILE A 66 2.68 0.84 -11.03
N GLY A 67 2.64 2.06 -10.56
CA GLY A 67 2.36 3.23 -11.39
C GLY A 67 0.93 3.76 -11.32
N GLY A 68 0.76 4.87 -12.02
CA GLY A 68 -0.46 5.64 -12.03
C GLY A 68 -0.62 6.62 -10.88
N GLU A 69 -1.64 7.45 -10.97
CA GLU A 69 -2.03 8.36 -9.89
C GLU A 69 -2.59 7.56 -8.71
N HIS A 70 -2.46 8.11 -7.49
CA HIS A 70 -2.89 7.43 -6.27
C HIS A 70 -4.38 7.03 -6.27
N LYS A 71 -5.22 7.77 -6.99
CA LYS A 71 -6.65 7.43 -7.15
C LYS A 71 -6.89 6.04 -7.78
N ILE A 72 -5.92 5.46 -8.51
CA ILE A 72 -6.00 4.10 -9.04
C ILE A 72 -6.10 3.06 -7.92
N SER A 73 -5.65 3.37 -6.71
CA SER A 73 -5.84 2.54 -5.51
C SER A 73 -7.31 2.22 -5.23
N TYR A 74 -8.25 3.07 -5.68
CA TYR A 74 -9.68 2.74 -5.64
C TYR A 74 -10.03 1.53 -6.52
N GLY A 75 -9.39 1.39 -7.68
CA GLY A 75 -9.54 0.19 -8.52
C GLY A 75 -8.99 -1.06 -7.85
N GLN A 76 -7.87 -0.94 -7.13
CA GLN A 76 -7.31 -2.01 -6.30
C GLN A 76 -8.31 -2.41 -5.21
N PHE A 77 -8.82 -1.46 -4.43
CA PHE A 77 -9.83 -1.68 -3.40
C PHE A 77 -11.09 -2.35 -3.96
N ALA A 78 -11.62 -1.82 -5.07
CA ALA A 78 -12.79 -2.37 -5.74
C ALA A 78 -12.58 -3.81 -6.25
N GLY A 79 -11.34 -4.22 -6.51
CA GLY A 79 -10.97 -5.60 -6.80
C GLY A 79 -11.12 -6.50 -5.58
N HIS A 80 -10.67 -6.06 -4.42
CA HIS A 80 -10.84 -6.77 -3.15
C HIS A 80 -12.32 -6.94 -2.78
N SER A 81 -13.15 -5.90 -2.94
CA SER A 81 -14.57 -5.94 -2.59
C SER A 81 -15.39 -6.96 -3.40
N ARG A 82 -14.81 -7.57 -4.43
CA ARG A 82 -15.42 -8.66 -5.23
C ARG A 82 -15.05 -10.05 -4.73
N VAL A 83 -14.14 -10.14 -3.75
CA VAL A 83 -13.57 -11.41 -3.28
C VAL A 83 -13.67 -11.54 -1.76
N GLN A 84 -13.73 -10.41 -1.05
CA GLN A 84 -13.70 -10.34 0.42
C GLN A 84 -14.84 -9.48 0.94
N ASP A 85 -15.42 -9.91 2.07
CA ASP A 85 -16.48 -9.17 2.77
C ASP A 85 -15.89 -8.10 3.72
N MET A 86 -14.64 -8.28 4.15
CA MET A 86 -13.95 -7.37 5.07
C MET A 86 -12.58 -7.00 4.49
N ILE A 87 -12.33 -5.71 4.34
CA ILE A 87 -11.09 -5.18 3.79
C ILE A 87 -10.47 -4.22 4.80
N ASN A 88 -9.25 -4.51 5.21
CA ASN A 88 -8.44 -3.64 6.05
C ASN A 88 -7.41 -2.95 5.15
N VAL A 89 -7.52 -1.64 5.02
CA VAL A 89 -6.64 -0.84 4.16
C VAL A 89 -5.61 -0.13 5.01
N VAL A 90 -4.33 -0.29 4.67
CA VAL A 90 -3.25 0.57 5.18
C VAL A 90 -2.73 1.42 4.03
N MET A 91 -2.82 2.72 4.19
CA MET A 91 -2.43 3.71 3.19
C MET A 91 -1.26 4.55 3.70
N PHE A 92 -0.18 4.56 2.92
CA PHE A 92 0.96 5.43 3.14
C PHE A 92 0.86 6.63 2.22
N ASP A 93 0.67 7.81 2.78
CA ASP A 93 0.60 9.07 2.04
C ASP A 93 1.00 10.24 2.93
N GLN A 94 1.63 11.27 2.35
CA GLN A 94 1.97 12.50 3.06
C GLN A 94 0.77 13.39 3.37
N LYS A 95 -0.37 13.20 2.65
CA LYS A 95 -1.61 13.95 2.80
C LYS A 95 -2.78 13.03 3.08
N VAL A 96 -3.80 13.58 3.72
CA VAL A 96 -5.10 12.94 3.86
C VAL A 96 -6.06 13.63 2.89
N ASP A 97 -6.30 13.02 1.74
CA ASP A 97 -7.15 13.59 0.68
C ASP A 97 -8.63 13.18 0.90
N LEU A 98 -9.20 13.54 2.05
CA LEU A 98 -10.57 13.16 2.42
C LEU A 98 -11.62 14.07 1.79
N PHE A 99 -11.35 15.37 1.76
CA PHE A 99 -12.26 16.37 1.20
C PHE A 99 -11.52 17.29 0.23
N THR A 100 -12.21 17.70 -0.83
CA THR A 100 -11.75 18.81 -1.65
C THR A 100 -12.12 20.13 -0.97
N THR A 101 -11.24 21.12 -0.99
CA THR A 101 -11.53 22.46 -0.52
C THR A 101 -12.72 23.05 -1.28
N ALA A 102 -13.60 23.77 -0.59
CA ALA A 102 -14.93 24.19 -1.02
C ALA A 102 -15.04 24.99 -2.34
N ASN A 103 -13.92 25.31 -3.00
CA ASN A 103 -13.85 26.07 -4.24
C ASN A 103 -13.57 25.25 -5.50
N GLU A 104 -13.21 23.98 -5.38
CA GLU A 104 -13.03 23.11 -6.53
C GLU A 104 -14.15 22.06 -6.51
N LYS A 105 -15.07 22.18 -7.46
CA LYS A 105 -15.99 21.08 -7.84
C LYS A 105 -15.19 19.95 -8.51
N THR A 106 -14.11 19.55 -7.89
CA THR A 106 -13.32 18.41 -8.32
C THR A 106 -13.88 17.17 -7.63
N GLU A 107 -14.16 16.21 -8.45
CA GLU A 107 -14.45 14.81 -8.23
C GLU A 107 -14.21 14.34 -6.79
N SER A 108 -15.23 13.70 -6.22
CA SER A 108 -15.16 13.14 -4.86
C SER A 108 -13.82 12.44 -4.69
N SER A 109 -13.08 12.80 -3.63
CA SER A 109 -11.85 12.12 -3.28
C SER A 109 -12.09 10.61 -3.28
N PHE A 110 -11.21 9.84 -3.91
CA PHE A 110 -11.33 8.38 -3.96
C PHE A 110 -11.39 7.79 -2.54
N LEU A 111 -10.72 8.44 -1.59
CA LEU A 111 -10.77 8.07 -0.18
C LEU A 111 -12.17 8.28 0.40
N TYR A 112 -12.80 9.43 0.12
CA TYR A 112 -14.18 9.68 0.54
C TYR A 112 -15.16 8.63 -0.03
N GLU A 113 -15.02 8.26 -1.29
CA GLU A 113 -15.83 7.20 -1.89
C GLU A 113 -15.60 5.83 -1.22
N MET A 114 -14.33 5.52 -0.93
CA MET A 114 -13.96 4.28 -0.23
C MET A 114 -14.58 4.22 1.17
N LEU A 115 -14.54 5.34 1.93
CA LEU A 115 -15.06 5.40 3.30
C LEU A 115 -16.59 5.44 3.38
N THR A 116 -17.27 6.06 2.40
CA THR A 116 -18.71 6.33 2.52
C THR A 116 -19.60 5.41 1.69
N ARG A 117 -19.08 4.85 0.59
CA ARG A 117 -19.87 4.07 -0.37
C ARG A 117 -19.56 2.59 -0.41
N GLN A 118 -18.56 2.15 0.37
CA GLN A 118 -18.10 0.76 0.28
C GLN A 118 -18.35 0.02 1.61
N PRO A 119 -19.36 -0.87 1.64
CA PRO A 119 -19.70 -1.63 2.86
C PRO A 119 -18.63 -2.63 3.27
N HIS A 120 -17.69 -2.94 2.38
CA HIS A 120 -16.64 -3.93 2.62
C HIS A 120 -15.42 -3.37 3.36
N LEU A 121 -15.29 -2.04 3.51
CA LEU A 121 -14.21 -1.43 4.28
C LEU A 121 -14.45 -1.69 5.78
N SER A 122 -13.61 -2.53 6.37
CA SER A 122 -13.69 -2.88 7.79
C SER A 122 -12.79 -1.98 8.64
N ASN A 123 -11.58 -1.72 8.17
CA ASN A 123 -10.65 -0.83 8.85
C ASN A 123 -9.83 -0.02 7.85
N TYR A 124 -9.44 1.18 8.26
CA TYR A 124 -8.56 2.06 7.50
C TYR A 124 -7.50 2.65 8.42
N THR A 125 -6.24 2.52 8.03
CA THR A 125 -5.11 3.12 8.73
C THR A 125 -4.35 4.03 7.77
N HIS A 126 -4.19 5.28 8.14
CA HIS A 126 -3.43 6.28 7.39
C HIS A 126 -2.07 6.51 8.03
N VAL A 127 -0.98 6.32 7.29
CA VAL A 127 0.38 6.32 7.83
C VAL A 127 1.28 7.30 7.07
N GLY A 128 2.02 8.10 7.79
CA GLY A 128 3.07 8.97 7.23
C GLY A 128 2.61 10.37 6.86
N TYR A 129 1.39 10.77 7.23
CA TYR A 129 0.93 12.13 6.93
C TYR A 129 1.77 13.20 7.62
N GLN A 130 1.96 14.31 6.92
CA GLN A 130 2.71 15.46 7.42
C GLN A 130 1.73 16.51 7.94
N ARG A 131 1.72 16.76 9.24
CA ARG A 131 0.73 17.61 9.93
C ARG A 131 0.55 18.99 9.30
N TYR A 132 1.61 19.57 8.75
CA TYR A 132 1.58 20.88 8.09
C TYR A 132 1.02 20.85 6.65
N LEU A 133 0.75 19.65 6.10
CA LEU A 133 0.15 19.46 4.78
C LEU A 133 -1.31 19.01 4.85
N VAL A 134 -1.84 18.76 6.05
CA VAL A 134 -3.17 18.18 6.26
C VAL A 134 -4.02 19.11 7.12
N ASP A 135 -5.25 19.35 6.69
CA ASP A 135 -6.23 20.03 7.53
C ASP A 135 -6.55 19.15 8.75
N PRO A 136 -6.38 19.67 9.99
CA PRO A 136 -6.64 18.90 11.20
C PRO A 136 -8.04 18.27 11.23
N SER A 137 -9.05 18.92 10.65
CA SER A 137 -10.43 18.40 10.60
C SER A 137 -10.56 17.09 9.83
N MET A 138 -9.67 16.81 8.89
CA MET A 138 -9.63 15.53 8.15
C MET A 138 -9.17 14.40 9.05
N VAL A 139 -8.11 14.61 9.84
CA VAL A 139 -7.63 13.65 10.82
C VAL A 139 -8.67 13.40 11.90
N ASP A 140 -9.23 14.48 12.47
CA ASP A 140 -10.32 14.41 13.47
C ASP A 140 -11.53 13.60 12.95
N THR A 141 -11.83 13.71 11.65
CA THR A 141 -12.93 12.96 11.02
C THR A 141 -12.62 11.48 10.95
N LEU A 142 -11.41 11.11 10.55
CA LEU A 142 -10.98 9.70 10.51
C LEU A 142 -10.98 9.10 11.92
N GLU A 143 -10.45 9.82 12.91
CA GLU A 143 -10.42 9.36 14.31
C GLU A 143 -11.84 9.19 14.89
N LYS A 144 -12.79 10.09 14.57
CA LYS A 144 -14.20 9.93 14.94
C LYS A 144 -14.87 8.70 14.31
N LEU A 145 -14.39 8.27 13.15
CA LEU A 145 -14.80 7.04 12.50
C LEU A 145 -14.06 5.80 13.04
N HIS A 146 -13.24 5.99 14.09
CA HIS A 146 -12.39 4.94 14.69
C HIS A 146 -11.32 4.38 13.75
N PHE A 147 -10.87 5.17 12.79
CA PHE A 147 -9.73 4.86 11.92
C PHE A 147 -8.44 5.42 12.50
N GLU A 148 -7.35 4.76 12.24
CA GLU A 148 -6.05 5.11 12.80
C GLU A 148 -5.27 6.05 11.88
N CYS A 149 -4.69 7.12 12.45
CA CYS A 149 -3.87 8.09 11.75
C CYS A 149 -2.51 8.24 12.42
N VAL A 150 -1.44 7.82 11.73
CA VAL A 150 -0.07 7.86 12.25
C VAL A 150 0.73 8.90 11.49
N SER A 151 1.17 9.97 12.18
CA SER A 151 1.95 11.02 11.54
C SER A 151 3.36 10.56 11.16
N LEU A 152 3.98 11.23 10.19
CA LEU A 152 5.38 10.98 9.79
C LEU A 152 6.35 11.04 10.98
N GLY A 153 6.13 11.98 11.90
CA GLY A 153 6.96 12.11 13.11
C GLY A 153 6.93 10.83 13.95
N ASN A 154 5.74 10.31 14.22
CA ASN A 154 5.57 9.08 15.00
C ASN A 154 6.17 7.86 14.29
N VAL A 155 5.98 7.74 12.97
CA VAL A 155 6.59 6.66 12.17
C VAL A 155 8.12 6.68 12.31
N ARG A 156 8.73 7.86 12.22
CA ARG A 156 10.19 7.99 12.28
C ARG A 156 10.77 7.81 13.68
N GLU A 157 10.01 8.16 14.70
CA GLU A 157 10.42 7.94 16.07
C GLU A 157 10.51 6.45 16.39
N GLN A 158 9.54 5.67 15.91
CA GLN A 158 9.49 4.22 16.15
C GLN A 158 9.01 3.47 14.89
N ILE A 159 9.86 3.36 13.89
CA ILE A 159 9.57 2.68 12.62
C ILE A 159 9.10 1.22 12.81
N LYS A 160 9.46 0.59 13.93
CA LYS A 160 9.04 -0.79 14.25
C LYS A 160 7.55 -0.89 14.57
N ASP A 161 6.93 0.20 15.02
CA ASP A 161 5.51 0.23 15.37
C ASP A 161 4.61 0.24 14.13
N VAL A 162 5.19 0.41 12.94
CA VAL A 162 4.47 0.25 11.66
C VAL A 162 4.17 -1.22 11.35
N GLU A 163 4.99 -2.16 11.84
CA GLU A 163 4.77 -3.60 11.58
C GLU A 163 3.43 -4.08 12.15
N PRO A 164 3.04 -3.81 13.41
CA PRO A 164 1.72 -4.17 13.93
C PRO A 164 0.54 -3.62 13.12
N LEU A 165 0.65 -2.41 12.55
CA LEU A 165 -0.40 -1.82 11.72
C LEU A 165 -0.65 -2.63 10.43
N LEU A 166 0.38 -3.31 9.96
CA LEU A 166 0.33 -4.10 8.72
C LEU A 166 -0.14 -5.54 8.93
N ARG A 167 -0.16 -6.05 10.17
CA ARG A 167 -0.49 -7.47 10.44
C ARG A 167 -1.84 -7.90 9.92
N ASN A 168 -2.85 -7.07 10.13
CA ASN A 168 -4.22 -7.36 9.72
C ASN A 168 -4.60 -6.65 8.42
N ALA A 169 -3.64 -6.00 7.74
CA ALA A 169 -3.90 -5.34 6.47
C ALA A 169 -4.18 -6.36 5.37
N THR A 170 -5.25 -6.17 4.62
CA THR A 170 -5.54 -6.98 3.43
C THR A 170 -5.08 -6.30 2.15
N MET A 171 -5.07 -4.97 2.16
CA MET A 171 -4.64 -4.14 1.05
C MET A 171 -3.67 -3.06 1.57
N VAL A 172 -2.53 -2.93 0.90
CA VAL A 172 -1.59 -1.83 1.15
C VAL A 172 -1.54 -0.92 -0.08
N SER A 173 -1.67 0.38 0.15
CA SER A 173 -1.53 1.43 -0.86
C SER A 173 -0.41 2.37 -0.45
N PHE A 174 0.58 2.54 -1.31
CA PHE A 174 1.76 3.34 -1.03
C PHE A 174 1.88 4.47 -2.06
N ASP A 175 1.57 5.69 -1.64
CA ASP A 175 1.87 6.89 -2.42
C ASP A 175 3.35 7.23 -2.23
N MET A 176 4.10 7.27 -3.34
CA MET A 176 5.53 7.57 -3.31
C MET A 176 5.84 8.98 -2.77
N SER A 177 4.85 9.88 -2.71
CA SER A 177 5.01 11.21 -2.14
C SER A 177 5.28 11.21 -0.62
N VAL A 178 4.99 10.11 0.08
CA VAL A 178 5.34 9.96 1.50
C VAL A 178 6.85 9.90 1.72
N ILE A 179 7.63 9.57 0.67
CA ILE A 179 9.09 9.53 0.69
C ILE A 179 9.62 10.93 0.39
N ARG A 180 10.68 11.35 1.09
CA ARG A 180 11.32 12.65 0.86
C ARG A 180 11.86 12.77 -0.58
N ALA A 181 11.78 13.99 -1.13
CA ALA A 181 12.22 14.28 -2.51
C ALA A 181 13.70 13.94 -2.78
N ALA A 182 14.55 13.90 -1.75
CA ALA A 182 15.96 13.54 -1.90
C ALA A 182 16.16 12.06 -2.29
N ASP A 183 15.24 11.17 -1.85
CA ASP A 183 15.32 9.73 -2.09
C ASP A 183 14.40 9.30 -3.24
N ALA A 184 13.26 10.00 -3.44
CA ALA A 184 12.32 9.78 -4.53
C ALA A 184 12.06 11.09 -5.31
N PRO A 185 13.03 11.58 -6.10
CA PRO A 185 12.90 12.87 -6.80
C PRO A 185 11.85 12.87 -7.91
N ALA A 186 11.47 11.71 -8.44
CA ALA A 186 10.51 11.58 -9.53
C ALA A 186 9.07 11.42 -9.03
N VAL A 187 8.69 12.25 -8.07
CA VAL A 187 7.33 12.36 -7.54
C VAL A 187 6.99 13.84 -7.46
N SER A 188 6.07 14.31 -8.30
CA SER A 188 5.79 15.75 -8.45
C SER A 188 5.35 16.43 -7.15
N LYS A 189 4.72 15.68 -6.26
CA LYS A 189 4.22 16.19 -4.97
C LYS A 189 5.16 15.91 -3.80
N ALA A 190 6.31 15.25 -4.00
CA ALA A 190 7.24 14.96 -2.92
C ALA A 190 7.80 16.25 -2.31
N THR A 191 7.94 16.25 -0.99
CA THR A 191 8.49 17.37 -0.23
C THR A 191 9.90 17.06 0.28
N PRO A 192 10.67 18.06 0.73
CA PRO A 192 11.99 17.83 1.31
C PRO A 192 11.96 16.90 2.54
N ASN A 193 10.85 16.87 3.27
CA ASN A 193 10.63 15.98 4.40
C ASN A 193 9.77 14.79 3.99
N GLY A 194 10.00 13.63 4.59
CA GLY A 194 9.31 12.39 4.27
C GLY A 194 10.04 11.19 4.85
N LEU A 195 9.58 10.00 4.54
CA LEU A 195 10.30 8.77 4.86
C LEU A 195 11.64 8.73 4.12
N PHE A 196 12.65 8.12 4.73
CA PHE A 196 13.86 7.75 4.03
C PHE A 196 13.61 6.54 3.13
N GLY A 197 14.41 6.40 2.06
CA GLY A 197 14.29 5.25 1.17
C GLY A 197 14.47 3.90 1.89
N GLU A 198 15.36 3.82 2.88
CA GLU A 198 15.55 2.63 3.71
C GLU A 198 14.33 2.32 4.61
N GLU A 199 13.64 3.36 5.10
CA GLU A 199 12.41 3.21 5.87
C GLU A 199 11.28 2.67 4.98
N ALA A 200 11.16 3.20 3.75
CA ALA A 200 10.20 2.73 2.77
C ALA A 200 10.44 1.25 2.37
N CYS A 201 11.69 0.85 2.18
CA CYS A 201 12.06 -0.54 1.94
C CYS A 201 11.70 -1.44 3.14
N ARG A 202 11.97 -0.99 4.36
CA ARG A 202 11.62 -1.72 5.59
C ARG A 202 10.11 -1.89 5.75
N ILE A 203 9.33 -0.84 5.49
CA ILE A 203 7.87 -0.87 5.52
C ILE A 203 7.35 -1.86 4.46
N SER A 204 7.90 -1.83 3.24
CA SER A 204 7.55 -2.78 2.18
C SER A 204 7.79 -4.23 2.61
N ARG A 205 8.91 -4.48 3.32
CA ARG A 205 9.21 -5.80 3.89
C ARG A 205 8.18 -6.20 4.96
N TYR A 206 7.80 -5.29 5.85
CA TYR A 206 6.78 -5.55 6.86
C TYR A 206 5.43 -5.88 6.22
N ALA A 207 5.04 -5.15 5.17
CA ALA A 207 3.84 -5.46 4.38
C ALA A 207 3.92 -6.86 3.76
N GLY A 208 5.08 -7.24 3.23
CA GLY A 208 5.31 -8.59 2.70
C GLY A 208 5.19 -9.67 3.77
N MET A 209 5.69 -9.44 4.98
CA MET A 209 5.66 -10.41 6.09
C MET A 209 4.26 -10.68 6.65
N SER A 210 3.32 -9.77 6.47
CA SER A 210 1.95 -9.96 6.94
C SER A 210 1.27 -11.07 6.14
N ASP A 211 0.72 -12.07 6.85
CA ASP A 211 0.01 -13.20 6.24
C ASP A 211 -1.30 -12.76 5.57
N ASP A 212 -1.92 -11.66 6.03
CA ASP A 212 -3.19 -11.14 5.54
C ASP A 212 -3.05 -10.24 4.31
N VAL A 213 -1.88 -9.64 4.06
CA VAL A 213 -1.69 -8.76 2.90
C VAL A 213 -1.82 -9.56 1.61
N ARG A 214 -2.85 -9.22 0.85
CA ARG A 214 -3.22 -9.86 -0.42
C ARG A 214 -2.93 -9.01 -1.63
N SER A 215 -2.61 -7.72 -1.47
CA SER A 215 -2.07 -6.88 -2.55
C SER A 215 -1.33 -5.66 -1.99
N ILE A 216 -0.35 -5.18 -2.77
CA ILE A 216 0.31 -3.89 -2.53
C ILE A 216 0.33 -3.09 -3.83
N GLY A 217 0.08 -1.78 -3.74
CA GLY A 217 0.20 -0.85 -4.85
C GLY A 217 1.16 0.29 -4.54
N PHE A 218 1.99 0.67 -5.51
CA PHE A 218 2.92 1.79 -5.47
C PHE A 218 2.52 2.81 -6.54
N TYR A 219 2.20 4.03 -6.12
CA TYR A 219 1.57 5.06 -6.95
C TYR A 219 2.38 6.35 -6.98
N GLN A 220 2.06 7.26 -7.90
CA GLN A 220 2.67 8.60 -8.05
C GLN A 220 4.14 8.62 -8.49
N PHE A 221 4.65 7.57 -9.12
CA PHE A 221 5.96 7.61 -9.77
C PHE A 221 5.85 8.22 -11.17
N GLU A 222 6.59 9.28 -11.42
CA GLU A 222 6.60 10.04 -12.67
C GLU A 222 7.97 9.96 -13.37
N ALA A 223 8.11 9.03 -14.31
CA ALA A 223 9.39 8.69 -14.96
C ALA A 223 10.12 9.88 -15.60
N ASN A 224 9.37 10.88 -16.10
CA ASN A 224 9.96 12.06 -16.74
C ASN A 224 10.80 12.95 -15.81
N TYR A 225 10.55 12.85 -14.50
CA TYR A 225 11.32 13.57 -13.48
C TYR A 225 12.43 12.73 -12.87
N ASP A 226 12.62 11.47 -13.33
CA ASP A 226 13.52 10.53 -12.66
C ASP A 226 14.97 10.67 -13.15
N TYR A 227 15.69 11.61 -12.55
CA TYR A 227 17.11 11.78 -12.86
C TYR A 227 17.91 10.53 -12.48
N LYS A 228 18.55 9.91 -13.47
CA LYS A 228 19.36 8.67 -13.32
C LYS A 228 18.57 7.51 -12.72
N SER A 229 17.28 7.45 -12.95
CA SER A 229 16.37 6.37 -12.50
C SER A 229 16.43 6.10 -10.99
N ARG A 230 16.71 7.13 -10.18
CA ARG A 230 16.87 6.95 -8.72
C ARG A 230 15.58 6.49 -8.04
N THR A 231 14.45 7.08 -8.43
CA THR A 231 13.14 6.68 -7.88
C THR A 231 12.74 5.30 -8.36
N ALA A 232 13.00 4.98 -9.64
CA ALA A 232 12.75 3.65 -10.18
C ALA A 232 13.60 2.56 -9.49
N GLN A 233 14.87 2.86 -9.21
CA GLN A 233 15.75 1.96 -8.46
C GLN A 233 15.23 1.74 -7.03
N LEU A 234 14.82 2.80 -6.33
CA LEU A 234 14.24 2.68 -4.99
C LEU A 234 12.95 1.85 -5.03
N LEU A 235 12.07 2.12 -5.99
CA LEU A 235 10.81 1.38 -6.15
C LEU A 235 11.07 -0.10 -6.46
N ALA A 236 12.05 -0.43 -7.31
CA ALA A 236 12.48 -1.79 -7.56
C ALA A 236 12.97 -2.48 -6.27
N GLN A 237 13.74 -1.77 -5.43
CA GLN A 237 14.16 -2.28 -4.13
C GLN A 237 12.97 -2.49 -3.18
N MET A 238 12.02 -1.56 -3.12
CA MET A 238 10.80 -1.73 -2.30
C MET A 238 10.00 -2.96 -2.71
N VAL A 239 9.85 -3.21 -4.02
CA VAL A 239 9.24 -4.44 -4.55
C VAL A 239 10.03 -5.68 -4.12
N TRP A 240 11.36 -5.62 -4.22
CA TRP A 240 12.22 -6.72 -3.80
C TRP A 240 12.06 -7.03 -2.30
N TYR A 241 12.05 -6.00 -1.44
CA TYR A 241 11.85 -6.16 0.00
C TYR A 241 10.45 -6.70 0.35
N PHE A 242 9.42 -6.29 -0.39
CA PHE A 242 8.09 -6.88 -0.23
C PHE A 242 8.10 -8.38 -0.54
N ILE A 243 8.73 -8.79 -1.64
CA ILE A 243 8.86 -10.19 -2.05
C ILE A 243 9.67 -10.98 -1.02
N GLU A 244 10.77 -10.42 -0.53
CA GLU A 244 11.56 -11.05 0.55
C GLU A 244 10.70 -11.27 1.80
N GLY A 245 9.95 -10.25 2.21
CA GLY A 245 9.00 -10.37 3.32
C GLY A 245 7.96 -11.46 3.08
N PHE A 246 7.37 -11.50 1.89
CA PHE A 246 6.35 -12.48 1.50
C PHE A 246 6.84 -13.93 1.62
N TYR A 247 8.03 -14.21 1.16
CA TYR A 247 8.61 -15.56 1.28
C TYR A 247 9.16 -15.86 2.69
N GLY A 248 9.23 -14.83 3.54
CA GLY A 248 9.56 -14.96 4.96
C GLY A 248 8.36 -15.09 5.88
N ARG A 249 7.12 -15.21 5.35
CA ARG A 249 5.90 -15.42 6.15
C ARG A 249 6.01 -16.65 7.00
N LYS A 250 5.57 -16.53 8.25
CA LYS A 250 5.68 -17.64 9.20
C LYS A 250 4.41 -18.49 9.28
N HIS A 251 3.30 -17.98 8.76
CA HIS A 251 1.98 -18.59 8.88
C HIS A 251 1.65 -18.94 10.34
N ASP A 252 1.98 -18.00 11.25
CA ASP A 252 1.85 -18.15 12.71
C ASP A 252 0.41 -17.91 13.19
N GLU A 253 -0.58 -17.78 12.31
CA GLU A 253 -1.96 -17.65 12.72
C GLU A 253 -2.37 -18.87 13.59
N PRO A 254 -3.05 -18.62 14.73
CA PRO A 254 -3.51 -19.70 15.60
C PRO A 254 -4.52 -20.57 14.85
N ALA A 255 -4.07 -21.65 14.24
CA ALA A 255 -4.95 -22.65 13.66
C ALA A 255 -5.31 -23.68 14.74
N LEU A 256 -6.58 -24.09 14.78
CA LEU A 256 -7.10 -25.12 15.72
C LEU A 256 -6.28 -26.41 15.72
N ASN A 257 -5.50 -26.67 14.68
CA ASN A 257 -4.67 -27.85 14.48
C ASN A 257 -3.17 -27.59 14.75
N ASN A 258 -2.78 -26.42 15.24
CA ASN A 258 -1.39 -26.14 15.56
C ASN A 258 -1.11 -26.49 17.04
N PRO A 259 -0.36 -27.56 17.35
CA PRO A 259 -0.13 -28.01 18.71
C PRO A 259 0.60 -27.00 19.62
N VAL A 260 1.22 -25.96 19.05
CA VAL A 260 1.92 -24.92 19.80
C VAL A 260 0.94 -23.93 20.46
N SER A 261 -0.29 -23.82 19.99
CA SER A 261 -1.29 -22.87 20.53
C SER A 261 -1.83 -23.24 21.91
N TYR A 262 -1.59 -24.46 22.39
CA TYR A 262 -2.19 -24.96 23.63
C TYR A 262 -1.31 -24.85 24.88
N THR A 263 -0.02 -24.52 24.75
CA THR A 263 0.91 -24.53 25.88
C THR A 263 0.84 -23.28 26.78
N HIS A 264 0.07 -22.26 26.42
CA HIS A 264 -0.02 -21.01 27.19
C HIS A 264 -1.39 -20.69 27.80
N LEU A 265 -2.36 -21.60 27.74
CA LEU A 265 -3.73 -21.40 28.24
C LEU A 265 -4.06 -22.14 29.52
N THR A 266 -3.09 -22.70 30.22
CA THR A 266 -3.36 -23.22 31.59
C THR A 266 -3.24 -22.07 32.58
N LEU A 267 -4.35 -21.41 32.87
CA LEU A 267 -4.46 -20.61 34.08
C LEU A 267 -4.27 -21.54 35.29
N PRO A 268 -3.43 -21.18 36.29
CA PRO A 268 -3.35 -21.98 37.51
C PRO A 268 -4.69 -21.93 38.25
N THR A 269 -5.42 -23.05 38.24
CA THR A 269 -6.62 -23.26 39.03
C THR A 269 -6.24 -23.81 40.39
N SER A 270 -5.64 -23.01 41.26
CA SER A 270 -5.68 -23.29 42.69
C SER A 270 -5.24 -22.06 43.47
N TYR A 271 -6.20 -21.36 44.04
CA TYR A 271 -5.92 -20.63 45.28
C TYR A 271 -6.02 -21.66 46.41
N PRO A 272 -5.02 -21.83 47.28
CA PRO A 272 -5.20 -22.53 48.51
C PRO A 272 -6.09 -21.70 49.45
N VAL A 273 -7.09 -22.32 50.03
CA VAL A 273 -7.96 -21.83 51.11
C VAL A 273 -7.12 -21.61 52.35
#